data_7ce09f97fe4d1efa26d4509b2f6bf184
#
_entry.id   7ce09f97fe4d1efa26d4509b2f6bf184
#
_cell.length_a   1.000
_cell.length_b   1.000
_cell.length_c   1.000
_cell.angle_alpha   90.00
_cell.angle_beta   90.00
_cell.angle_gamma   90.00
#
_symmetry.space_group_name_H-M   'P 1'
#
loop_
_entity.id
_entity.type
_entity.pdbx_description
1 polymer ?
#
loop_
_entity_poly.entity_id
_entity_poly.type
_entity_poly.pdbx_seq_one_letter_code
_entity_poly.pdbx_strand_id
1 'polypeptide(L)'
;MKALLKKIFQNKKISSDKDLKFLDLKNNKGVNKIFGAINNHNETSEIRYVGGCVRKILNDEKTDDIDLATNLTPDQVKQCLDKNQIKFFETGIEHGTITAVIDDQNFEITTLRKDVKTDGRHAVVEYTTNWKEDSLRRDFSINSIYSDLDGNLYDPNSGHKDLNCWNN
;
A
#
# COMPACT_ATOMS: atom_id res chain seq x y z
N MET A 1 14.62 -39.93 -4.65
CA MET A 1 13.86 -39.28 -5.72
C MET A 1 12.37 -39.00 -5.38
N LYS A 2 11.63 -39.87 -4.72
CA LYS A 2 10.20 -39.65 -4.37
C LYS A 2 9.94 -38.56 -3.32
N ALA A 3 10.89 -38.21 -2.46
CA ALA A 3 10.73 -37.16 -1.43
C ALA A 3 10.91 -35.74 -1.96
N LEU A 4 11.68 -35.58 -3.05
CA LEU A 4 11.92 -34.27 -3.67
C LEU A 4 10.70 -33.81 -4.52
N LEU A 5 10.02 -34.75 -5.16
CA LEU A 5 8.81 -34.50 -5.92
C LEU A 5 7.60 -34.14 -5.02
N LYS A 6 7.52 -34.66 -3.81
CA LYS A 6 6.48 -34.28 -2.84
C LYS A 6 6.62 -32.85 -2.34
N LYS A 7 7.83 -32.28 -2.27
CA LYS A 7 8.06 -30.88 -1.87
C LYS A 7 7.68 -29.88 -2.96
N ILE A 8 7.71 -30.28 -4.24
CA ILE A 8 7.34 -29.43 -5.38
C ILE A 8 5.81 -29.34 -5.54
N PHE A 9 5.06 -30.37 -5.13
CA PHE A 9 3.61 -30.39 -5.23
C PHE A 9 2.85 -29.86 -3.99
N GLN A 10 3.56 -29.57 -2.87
CA GLN A 10 2.92 -29.04 -1.66
C GLN A 10 2.90 -27.50 -1.59
N ASN A 11 3.46 -26.77 -2.56
CA ASN A 11 3.44 -25.30 -2.60
C ASN A 11 2.61 -24.71 -3.75
N LYS A 12 1.62 -25.41 -4.29
CA LYS A 12 0.50 -24.77 -4.96
C LYS A 12 -0.50 -24.37 -3.88
N LYS A 13 -0.21 -23.28 -3.15
CA LYS A 13 -1.20 -22.54 -2.40
C LYS A 13 -2.35 -22.28 -3.38
N ILE A 14 -3.51 -22.87 -3.12
CA ILE A 14 -4.75 -22.48 -3.78
C ILE A 14 -4.83 -20.98 -3.53
N SER A 15 -4.80 -20.17 -4.59
CA SER A 15 -4.91 -18.73 -4.47
C SER A 15 -6.19 -18.47 -3.67
N SER A 16 -6.09 -17.76 -2.57
CA SER A 16 -7.26 -17.39 -1.81
C SER A 16 -8.13 -16.51 -2.71
N ASP A 17 -9.44 -16.49 -2.47
CA ASP A 17 -10.36 -15.59 -3.19
C ASP A 17 -9.86 -14.13 -3.18
N LYS A 18 -9.16 -13.74 -2.11
CA LYS A 18 -8.48 -12.44 -1.95
C LYS A 18 -7.32 -12.24 -2.93
N ASP A 19 -6.50 -13.27 -3.18
CA ASP A 19 -5.38 -13.18 -4.12
C ASP A 19 -5.89 -12.89 -5.54
N LEU A 20 -7.07 -13.42 -5.91
CA LEU A 20 -7.72 -13.18 -7.19
C LEU A 20 -8.21 -11.73 -7.30
N LYS A 21 -8.72 -11.14 -6.23
CA LYS A 21 -9.21 -9.76 -6.22
C LYS A 21 -8.12 -8.72 -6.51
N PHE A 22 -6.87 -8.99 -6.09
CA PHE A 22 -5.72 -8.11 -6.35
C PHE A 22 -4.99 -8.42 -7.66
N LEU A 23 -5.44 -9.41 -8.43
CA LEU A 23 -4.73 -9.87 -9.64
C LEU A 23 -4.60 -8.77 -10.70
N ASP A 24 -5.63 -7.94 -10.90
CA ASP A 24 -5.60 -6.86 -11.88
C ASP A 24 -4.54 -5.81 -11.52
N LEU A 25 -4.43 -5.44 -10.24
CA LEU A 25 -3.38 -4.53 -9.78
C LEU A 25 -2.00 -5.16 -9.87
N LYS A 26 -1.86 -6.44 -9.55
CA LYS A 26 -0.61 -7.18 -9.67
C LYS A 26 -0.12 -7.26 -11.11
N ASN A 27 -1.01 -7.26 -12.09
CA ASN A 27 -0.68 -7.25 -13.52
C ASN A 27 -0.38 -5.84 -14.06
N ASN A 28 -0.65 -4.77 -13.29
CA ASN A 28 -0.35 -3.40 -13.68
C ASN A 28 1.17 -3.16 -13.66
N LYS A 29 1.73 -2.81 -14.83
CA LYS A 29 3.18 -2.57 -15.00
C LYS A 29 3.69 -1.41 -14.14
N GLY A 30 2.89 -0.33 -14.02
CA GLY A 30 3.23 0.84 -13.20
C GLY A 30 3.35 0.47 -11.72
N VAL A 31 2.36 -0.27 -11.21
CA VAL A 31 2.37 -0.80 -9.84
C VAL A 31 3.62 -1.63 -9.59
N ASN A 32 3.89 -2.62 -10.45
CA ASN A 32 5.06 -3.50 -10.28
C ASN A 32 6.38 -2.71 -10.28
N LYS A 33 6.50 -1.69 -11.12
CA LYS A 33 7.69 -0.84 -11.19
C LYS A 33 7.87 -0.03 -9.90
N ILE A 34 6.78 0.51 -9.34
CA ILE A 34 6.82 1.27 -8.08
C ILE A 34 7.13 0.35 -6.89
N PHE A 35 6.44 -0.79 -6.77
CA PHE A 35 6.72 -1.76 -5.70
C PHE A 35 8.18 -2.24 -5.75
N GLY A 36 8.70 -2.54 -6.94
CA GLY A 36 10.10 -2.90 -7.12
C GLY A 36 11.05 -1.78 -6.73
N ALA A 37 10.79 -0.53 -7.13
CA ALA A 37 11.62 0.62 -6.79
C ALA A 37 11.72 0.85 -5.28
N ILE A 38 10.61 0.77 -4.57
CA ILE A 38 10.54 1.01 -3.12
C ILE A 38 11.10 -0.17 -2.32
N ASN A 39 10.62 -1.39 -2.59
CA ASN A 39 11.01 -2.57 -1.80
C ASN A 39 12.50 -2.93 -1.96
N ASN A 40 13.14 -2.53 -3.05
CA ASN A 40 14.58 -2.75 -3.27
C ASN A 40 15.47 -1.62 -2.72
N HIS A 41 14.93 -0.63 -2.00
CA HIS A 41 15.73 0.45 -1.43
C HIS A 41 16.67 -0.06 -0.32
N ASN A 42 16.12 -0.84 0.61
CA ASN A 42 16.89 -1.54 1.65
C ASN A 42 16.08 -2.76 2.16
N GLU A 43 16.66 -3.53 3.09
CA GLU A 43 16.06 -4.77 3.61
C GLU A 43 14.74 -4.57 4.38
N THR A 44 14.49 -3.37 4.89
CA THR A 44 13.30 -3.06 5.70
C THR A 44 12.29 -2.18 4.97
N SER A 45 12.57 -1.81 3.71
CA SER A 45 11.68 -0.98 2.91
C SER A 45 10.42 -1.74 2.52
N GLU A 46 9.28 -1.12 2.75
CA GLU A 46 7.97 -1.69 2.42
C GLU A 46 7.06 -0.66 1.77
N ILE A 47 6.26 -1.12 0.81
CA ILE A 47 5.16 -0.37 0.24
C ILE A 47 3.91 -1.27 0.17
N ARG A 48 2.73 -0.70 0.42
CA ARG A 48 1.45 -1.41 0.41
C ARG A 48 0.36 -0.55 -0.20
N TYR A 49 -0.63 -1.18 -0.79
CA TYR A 49 -1.91 -0.53 -1.09
C TYR A 49 -2.60 -0.13 0.20
N VAL A 50 -3.40 0.93 0.19
CA VAL A 50 -4.11 1.41 1.36
C VAL A 50 -5.42 2.13 1.01
N GLY A 51 -6.32 2.24 1.95
CA GLY A 51 -7.46 3.14 1.86
C GLY A 51 -8.55 2.71 0.89
N GLY A 52 -9.04 3.66 0.11
CA GLY A 52 -10.18 3.47 -0.78
C GLY A 52 -9.98 2.39 -1.81
N CYS A 53 -8.78 2.25 -2.37
CA CYS A 53 -8.50 1.22 -3.37
C CYS A 53 -8.59 -0.19 -2.77
N VAL A 54 -8.07 -0.44 -1.57
CA VAL A 54 -8.17 -1.73 -0.89
C VAL A 54 -9.62 -2.06 -0.58
N ARG A 55 -10.37 -1.10 -0.03
CA ARG A 55 -11.80 -1.28 0.26
C ARG A 55 -12.60 -1.62 -0.98
N LYS A 56 -12.44 -0.88 -2.08
CA LYS A 56 -13.14 -1.14 -3.35
C LYS A 56 -12.84 -2.54 -3.88
N ILE A 57 -11.57 -2.95 -3.87
CA ILE A 57 -11.16 -4.29 -4.33
C ILE A 57 -11.81 -5.39 -3.47
N LEU A 58 -11.81 -5.22 -2.15
CA LEU A 58 -12.45 -6.19 -1.24
C LEU A 58 -13.95 -6.30 -1.46
N ASN A 59 -14.60 -5.23 -1.94
CA ASN A 59 -16.01 -5.18 -2.31
C ASN A 59 -16.30 -5.59 -3.78
N ASP A 60 -15.31 -6.09 -4.52
CA ASP A 60 -15.43 -6.41 -5.96
C ASP A 60 -15.78 -5.19 -6.84
N GLU A 61 -15.41 -3.99 -6.37
CA GLU A 61 -15.57 -2.73 -7.09
C GLU A 61 -14.31 -2.40 -7.89
N LYS A 62 -14.49 -1.75 -9.04
CA LYS A 62 -13.35 -1.21 -9.80
C LYS A 62 -12.71 -0.03 -9.07
N THR A 63 -11.39 0.07 -9.17
CA THR A 63 -10.65 1.21 -8.66
C THR A 63 -9.73 1.77 -9.73
N ASP A 64 -9.84 3.07 -9.98
CA ASP A 64 -8.97 3.80 -10.91
C ASP A 64 -7.88 4.57 -10.13
N ASP A 65 -8.14 4.88 -8.86
CA ASP A 65 -7.23 5.57 -7.96
C ASP A 65 -6.46 4.54 -7.13
N ILE A 66 -5.15 4.54 -7.25
CA ILE A 66 -4.28 3.63 -6.52
C ILE A 66 -3.49 4.42 -5.49
N ASP A 67 -3.91 4.27 -4.22
CA ASP A 67 -3.24 4.85 -3.06
C ASP A 67 -2.26 3.85 -2.47
N LEU A 68 -1.02 4.29 -2.27
CA LEU A 68 0.07 3.51 -1.72
C LEU A 68 0.58 4.17 -0.43
N ALA A 69 0.98 3.36 0.53
CA ALA A 69 1.66 3.79 1.74
C ALA A 69 3.03 3.13 1.85
N THR A 70 4.02 3.84 2.38
CA THR A 70 5.39 3.32 2.56
C THR A 70 6.00 3.77 3.86
N ASN A 71 6.88 2.95 4.42
CA ASN A 71 7.69 3.29 5.60
C ASN A 71 8.93 4.14 5.26
N LEU A 72 9.14 4.48 3.99
CA LEU A 72 10.19 5.39 3.57
C LEU A 72 9.76 6.85 3.73
N THR A 73 10.71 7.74 4.03
CA THR A 73 10.48 9.19 4.03
C THR A 73 10.23 9.71 2.60
N PRO A 74 9.60 10.88 2.42
CA PRO A 74 9.39 11.46 1.09
C PRO A 74 10.68 11.61 0.29
N ASP A 75 11.79 12.00 0.92
CA ASP A 75 13.08 12.13 0.24
C ASP A 75 13.64 10.77 -0.22
N GLN A 76 13.46 9.72 0.58
CA GLN A 76 13.83 8.36 0.17
C GLN A 76 12.94 7.86 -0.97
N VAL A 77 11.65 8.17 -0.95
CA VAL A 77 10.74 7.86 -2.07
C VAL A 77 11.20 8.55 -3.35
N LYS A 78 11.50 9.84 -3.30
CA LYS A 78 12.05 10.58 -4.46
C LYS A 78 13.32 9.94 -5.01
N GLN A 79 14.26 9.58 -4.12
CA GLN A 79 15.50 8.88 -4.52
C GLN A 79 15.23 7.54 -5.23
N CYS A 80 14.26 6.76 -4.72
CA CYS A 80 13.86 5.50 -5.34
C CYS A 80 13.28 5.70 -6.74
N LEU A 81 12.41 6.70 -6.89
CA LEU A 81 11.75 7.01 -8.16
C LEU A 81 12.76 7.52 -9.19
N ASP A 82 13.65 8.45 -8.81
CA ASP A 82 14.72 8.96 -9.66
C ASP A 82 15.66 7.84 -10.14
N LYS A 83 16.14 7.01 -9.23
CA LYS A 83 17.02 5.86 -9.55
C LYS A 83 16.40 4.90 -10.55
N ASN A 84 15.08 4.75 -10.52
CA ASN A 84 14.33 3.87 -11.41
C ASN A 84 13.72 4.60 -12.62
N GLN A 85 14.10 5.87 -12.86
CA GLN A 85 13.62 6.69 -13.98
C GLN A 85 12.09 6.78 -14.03
N ILE A 86 11.48 6.96 -12.86
CA ILE A 86 10.04 7.15 -12.70
C ILE A 86 9.79 8.64 -12.46
N LYS A 87 8.99 9.26 -13.33
CA LYS A 87 8.58 10.65 -13.19
C LYS A 87 7.68 10.82 -11.97
N PHE A 88 7.86 11.91 -11.22
CA PHE A 88 7.01 12.20 -10.07
C PHE A 88 6.79 13.70 -9.87
N PHE A 89 5.82 14.03 -9.04
CA PHE A 89 5.50 15.38 -8.59
C PHE A 89 5.31 15.41 -7.07
N GLU A 90 5.67 16.53 -6.45
CA GLU A 90 5.50 16.78 -5.01
C GLU A 90 4.13 17.43 -4.73
N THR A 91 3.04 16.76 -5.09
CA THR A 91 1.67 17.31 -5.04
C THR A 91 1.09 17.45 -3.62
N GLY A 92 1.65 16.77 -2.63
CA GLY A 92 1.19 16.78 -1.24
C GLY A 92 2.35 16.60 -0.27
N ILE A 93 3.48 17.26 -0.55
CA ILE A 93 4.71 17.08 0.23
C ILE A 93 4.54 17.47 1.71
N GLU A 94 3.70 18.47 2.02
CA GLU A 94 3.35 18.88 3.37
C GLU A 94 2.62 17.78 4.15
N HIS A 95 2.03 16.82 3.44
CA HIS A 95 1.37 15.64 4.00
C HIS A 95 2.19 14.35 3.81
N GLY A 96 3.40 14.46 3.23
CA GLY A 96 4.28 13.33 2.96
C GLY A 96 3.86 12.51 1.74
N THR A 97 3.13 13.11 0.77
CA THR A 97 2.66 12.43 -0.44
C THR A 97 3.47 12.87 -1.65
N ILE A 98 3.91 11.88 -2.42
CA ILE A 98 4.58 12.01 -3.73
C ILE A 98 3.71 11.30 -4.76
N THR A 99 3.41 11.96 -5.88
CA THR A 99 2.67 11.37 -6.99
C THR A 99 3.63 10.88 -8.07
N ALA A 100 3.77 9.57 -8.21
CA ALA A 100 4.50 8.96 -9.32
C ALA A 100 3.63 8.85 -10.57
N VAL A 101 4.23 9.01 -11.76
CA VAL A 101 3.52 8.94 -13.06
C VAL A 101 4.19 7.91 -13.96
N ILE A 102 3.43 6.91 -14.39
CA ILE A 102 3.87 5.86 -15.31
C ILE A 102 2.75 5.61 -16.33
N ASP A 103 3.08 5.69 -17.61
CA ASP A 103 2.13 5.47 -18.73
C ASP A 103 0.83 6.30 -18.58
N ASP A 104 0.99 7.60 -18.23
CA ASP A 104 -0.10 8.56 -17.98
C ASP A 104 -1.03 8.21 -16.80
N GLN A 105 -0.67 7.21 -16.00
CA GLN A 105 -1.36 6.86 -14.76
C GLN A 105 -0.64 7.47 -13.55
N ASN A 106 -1.42 8.04 -12.63
CA ASN A 106 -0.94 8.60 -11.37
C ASN A 106 -1.03 7.56 -10.24
N PHE A 107 -0.01 7.55 -9.37
CA PHE A 107 0.06 6.72 -8.18
C PHE A 107 0.45 7.59 -7.00
N GLU A 108 -0.42 7.72 -6.02
CA GLU A 108 -0.13 8.47 -4.81
C GLU A 108 0.61 7.61 -3.80
N ILE A 109 1.83 8.02 -3.44
CA ILE A 109 2.68 7.32 -2.47
C ILE A 109 2.82 8.20 -1.25
N THR A 110 2.22 7.79 -0.14
CA THR A 110 2.23 8.54 1.12
C THR A 110 3.13 7.85 2.15
N THR A 111 4.05 8.61 2.72
CA THR A 111 4.86 8.16 3.86
C THR A 111 3.98 7.91 5.08
N LEU A 112 4.22 6.79 5.78
CA LEU A 112 3.55 6.52 7.05
C LEU A 112 3.76 7.67 8.03
N ARG A 113 2.70 8.08 8.72
CA ARG A 113 2.73 9.21 9.64
C ARG A 113 1.81 9.00 10.83
N LYS A 114 2.08 9.73 11.89
CA LYS A 114 1.19 9.89 13.04
C LYS A 114 0.82 11.38 13.18
N ASP A 115 -0.38 11.64 13.63
CA ASP A 115 -0.84 12.99 13.92
C ASP A 115 -0.31 13.39 15.30
N VAL A 116 0.52 14.42 15.35
CA VAL A 116 0.97 15.04 16.59
C VAL A 116 -0.03 16.15 16.94
N LYS A 117 -0.68 16.05 18.09
CA LYS A 117 -1.56 17.11 18.57
C LYS A 117 -0.73 18.37 18.84
N THR A 118 -0.94 19.38 18.03
CA THR A 118 -0.45 20.72 18.28
C THR A 118 -1.62 21.64 18.68
N ASP A 119 -1.34 22.68 19.48
CA ASP A 119 -2.32 23.64 19.98
C ASP A 119 -3.07 24.38 18.85
N GLY A 120 -3.98 23.71 18.21
CA GLY A 120 -5.17 24.29 17.60
C GLY A 120 -5.09 24.86 16.18
N ARG A 121 -3.95 24.95 15.47
CA ARG A 121 -3.96 25.54 14.11
C ARG A 121 -3.10 24.86 13.04
N HIS A 122 -2.14 24.04 13.37
CA HIS A 122 -1.36 23.29 12.39
C HIS A 122 -1.08 21.89 12.93
N ALA A 123 -1.61 20.86 12.27
CA ALA A 123 -1.20 19.49 12.52
C ALA A 123 0.26 19.34 12.04
N VAL A 124 1.19 19.16 12.97
CA VAL A 124 2.56 18.78 12.59
C VAL A 124 2.53 17.31 12.26
N VAL A 125 2.90 16.99 11.02
CA VAL A 125 3.05 15.62 10.56
C VAL A 125 4.38 15.08 11.07
N GLU A 126 4.34 13.99 11.82
CA GLU A 126 5.53 13.23 12.22
C GLU A 126 5.54 11.90 11.45
N TYR A 127 6.59 11.66 10.66
CA TYR A 127 6.75 10.39 9.94
C TYR A 127 7.06 9.25 10.89
N THR A 128 6.54 8.08 10.58
CA THR A 128 6.76 6.85 11.34
C THR A 128 7.09 5.69 10.41
N THR A 129 7.72 4.65 10.92
CA THR A 129 7.87 3.36 10.22
C THR A 129 6.86 2.33 10.70
N ASN A 130 5.99 2.72 11.65
CA ASN A 130 5.03 1.82 12.29
C ASN A 130 3.66 1.89 11.59
N TRP A 131 3.30 0.82 10.89
CA TRP A 131 2.04 0.67 10.18
C TRP A 131 0.81 0.82 11.08
N LYS A 132 0.89 0.38 12.34
CA LYS A 132 -0.22 0.51 13.28
C LYS A 132 -0.44 1.96 13.69
N GLU A 133 0.62 2.74 13.89
CA GLU A 133 0.50 4.18 14.19
C GLU A 133 -0.18 4.92 13.04
N ASP A 134 0.21 4.66 11.79
CA ASP A 134 -0.43 5.25 10.62
C ASP A 134 -1.92 4.84 10.52
N SER A 135 -2.24 3.60 10.84
CA SER A 135 -3.62 3.12 10.79
C SER A 135 -4.55 3.80 11.78
N LEU A 136 -4.04 4.19 12.96
CA LEU A 136 -4.83 4.82 14.03
C LEU A 136 -5.26 6.26 13.72
N ARG A 137 -4.56 6.98 12.82
CA ARG A 137 -4.93 8.34 12.41
C ARG A 137 -6.02 8.38 11.34
N ARG A 138 -6.39 7.24 10.75
CA ARG A 138 -7.38 7.14 9.67
C ARG A 138 -8.78 7.14 10.25
N ASP A 139 -9.68 7.90 9.62
CA ASP A 139 -11.03 8.18 10.14
C ASP A 139 -11.90 6.92 10.29
N PHE A 140 -11.72 5.94 9.40
CA PHE A 140 -12.50 4.70 9.41
C PHE A 140 -11.61 3.47 9.38
N SER A 141 -11.94 2.44 10.15
CA SER A 141 -11.27 1.14 10.16
C SER A 141 -11.18 0.52 8.75
N ILE A 142 -12.24 0.66 7.94
CA ILE A 142 -12.32 0.18 6.55
C ILE A 142 -11.33 0.89 5.60
N ASN A 143 -10.85 2.07 5.96
CA ASN A 143 -9.82 2.83 5.21
C ASN A 143 -8.41 2.61 5.77
N SER A 144 -8.27 1.83 6.84
CA SER A 144 -7.00 1.48 7.47
C SER A 144 -6.55 0.04 7.19
N ILE A 145 -7.11 -0.57 6.16
CA ILE A 145 -6.69 -1.88 5.65
C ILE A 145 -5.58 -1.65 4.63
N TYR A 146 -4.50 -2.39 4.77
CA TYR A 146 -3.37 -2.38 3.84
C TYR A 146 -3.26 -3.73 3.15
N SER A 147 -2.69 -3.75 1.96
CA SER A 147 -2.38 -4.98 1.24
C SER A 147 -1.01 -4.90 0.57
N ASP A 148 -0.26 -5.99 0.61
CA ASP A 148 0.93 -6.12 -0.24
C ASP A 148 0.55 -6.40 -1.71
N LEU A 149 1.57 -6.55 -2.56
CA LEU A 149 1.39 -6.82 -3.99
C LEU A 149 0.68 -8.16 -4.25
N ASP A 150 0.78 -9.11 -3.33
CA ASP A 150 0.22 -10.46 -3.44
C ASP A 150 -1.20 -10.58 -2.85
N GLY A 151 -1.75 -9.49 -2.31
CA GLY A 151 -3.09 -9.47 -1.71
C GLY A 151 -3.11 -9.90 -0.23
N ASN A 152 -1.95 -10.06 0.42
CA ASN A 152 -1.91 -10.32 1.86
C ASN A 152 -2.30 -9.05 2.62
N LEU A 153 -3.35 -9.16 3.44
CA LEU A 153 -3.87 -8.02 4.17
C LEU A 153 -3.13 -7.81 5.50
N TYR A 154 -2.90 -6.54 5.82
CA TYR A 154 -2.56 -6.06 7.16
C TYR A 154 -3.68 -5.17 7.65
N ASP A 155 -4.42 -5.63 8.64
CA ASP A 155 -5.66 -5.01 9.13
C ASP A 155 -5.65 -4.87 10.66
N PRO A 156 -4.87 -3.91 11.20
CA PRO A 156 -4.67 -3.78 12.64
C PRO A 156 -5.92 -3.30 13.39
N ASN A 157 -6.91 -2.74 12.68
CA ASN A 157 -8.13 -2.16 13.28
C ASN A 157 -9.39 -2.98 12.94
N SER A 158 -9.24 -4.21 12.42
CA SER A 158 -10.37 -5.08 12.05
C SER A 158 -11.33 -4.48 11.01
N GLY A 159 -10.84 -3.62 10.13
CA GLY A 159 -11.64 -2.94 9.11
C GLY A 159 -12.31 -3.89 8.13
N HIS A 160 -11.71 -5.03 7.83
CA HIS A 160 -12.32 -6.06 6.99
C HIS A 160 -13.59 -6.65 7.63
N LYS A 161 -13.62 -6.78 8.95
CA LYS A 161 -14.83 -7.22 9.67
C LYS A 161 -15.93 -6.17 9.57
N ASP A 162 -15.59 -4.90 9.76
CA ASP A 162 -16.54 -3.79 9.66
C ASP A 162 -17.08 -3.65 8.23
N LEU A 163 -16.23 -3.88 7.22
CA LEU A 163 -16.64 -3.87 5.81
C LEU A 163 -17.68 -4.95 5.51
N ASN A 164 -17.51 -6.16 6.04
CA ASN A 164 -18.48 -7.25 5.89
C ASN A 164 -19.82 -6.95 6.59
N CYS A 165 -19.80 -6.23 7.72
CA CYS A 165 -21.01 -5.79 8.40
C CYS A 165 -21.76 -4.69 7.65
N TRP A 166 -21.06 -3.87 6.88
CA TRP A 166 -21.69 -2.80 6.09
C TRP A 166 -22.44 -3.33 4.86
N ASN A 167 -21.98 -4.45 4.30
CA ASN A 167 -22.56 -5.04 3.08
C ASN A 167 -23.74 -6.00 3.36
N ASN A 168 -24.13 -6.20 4.62
CA ASN A 168 -25.30 -6.95 5.06
C ASN A 168 -26.42 -6.02 5.53
#